data_58488ddabdcf6f84d568e37a35506b53
#
_entry.id   58488ddabdcf6f84d568e37a35506b53
#
_cell.length_a   1.000
_cell.length_b   1.000
_cell.length_c   1.000
_cell.angle_alpha   90.00
_cell.angle_beta   90.00
_cell.angle_gamma   90.00
#
_symmetry.space_group_name_H-M   'P 1'
#
loop_
_entity.id
_entity.type
_entity.pdbx_description
1 polymer ?
#
loop_
_entity_poly.entity_id
_entity_poly.type
_entity_poly.pdbx_seq_one_letter_code
_entity_poly.pdbx_strand_id
1 'polypeptide(L)'
;MAVVPMKKVLICGLKKDRKGTLELLQRQGVLEISNVLQEDDMLGRMDVTSSKTVFERNANIAEQAINILDRYAPEEKGMLSSFEGREVLSLDEYEANAGKHDEVMKKAYRLQLIITVRN
;
A
#
# COMPACT_ATOMS: atom_id res chain seq x y z
N MET A 1 3.06 6.69 31.72
CA MET A 1 3.24 5.96 30.44
C MET A 1 2.96 4.50 30.71
N ALA A 2 2.02 3.90 30.01
CA ALA A 2 1.78 2.46 30.09
C ALA A 2 2.80 1.74 29.21
N VAL A 3 3.62 0.85 29.80
CA VAL A 3 4.56 0.01 29.09
C VAL A 3 3.88 -1.31 28.81
N VAL A 4 3.67 -1.63 27.53
CA VAL A 4 3.12 -2.93 27.14
C VAL A 4 4.26 -3.95 27.09
N PRO A 5 4.17 -5.09 27.81
CA PRO A 5 5.19 -6.12 27.75
C PRO A 5 5.25 -6.74 26.36
N MET A 6 6.41 -6.68 25.72
CA MET A 6 6.65 -7.25 24.39
C MET A 6 7.53 -8.50 24.49
N LYS A 7 7.31 -9.47 23.61
CA LYS A 7 8.14 -10.67 23.49
C LYS A 7 8.68 -10.81 22.07
N LYS A 8 9.94 -11.20 21.93
CA LYS A 8 10.50 -11.60 20.63
C LYS A 8 10.13 -13.04 20.33
N VAL A 9 9.64 -13.28 19.13
CA VAL A 9 9.23 -14.61 18.65
C VAL A 9 9.91 -14.87 17.32
N LEU A 10 10.44 -16.06 17.11
CA LEU A 10 10.96 -16.52 15.84
C LEU A 10 9.94 -17.49 15.23
N ILE A 11 9.48 -17.18 14.02
CA ILE A 11 8.53 -18.02 13.29
C ILE A 11 9.24 -18.60 12.08
N CYS A 12 9.34 -19.93 12.03
CA CYS A 12 9.92 -20.66 10.91
C CYS A 12 8.81 -21.33 10.09
N GLY A 13 8.93 -21.29 8.78
CA GLY A 13 7.94 -21.89 7.87
C GLY A 13 8.53 -22.19 6.50
N LEU A 14 7.76 -22.89 5.67
CA LEU A 14 8.17 -23.18 4.31
C LEU A 14 8.03 -21.94 3.44
N LYS A 15 8.96 -21.76 2.49
CA LYS A 15 8.97 -20.62 1.55
C LYS A 15 7.64 -20.46 0.80
N LYS A 16 7.00 -21.57 0.43
CA LYS A 16 5.70 -21.56 -0.29
C LYS A 16 4.56 -20.98 0.54
N ASP A 17 4.61 -21.12 1.87
CA ASP A 17 3.54 -20.69 2.78
C ASP A 17 3.77 -19.26 3.31
N ARG A 18 4.88 -18.63 2.91
CA ARG A 18 5.30 -17.31 3.41
C ARG A 18 4.22 -16.25 3.26
N LYS A 19 3.60 -16.14 2.07
CA LYS A 19 2.60 -15.10 1.80
C LYS A 19 1.41 -15.24 2.73
N GLY A 20 0.81 -16.43 2.80
CA GLY A 20 -0.34 -16.68 3.66
C GLY A 20 -0.02 -16.49 5.16
N THR A 21 1.18 -16.89 5.58
CA THR A 21 1.63 -16.67 6.95
C THR A 21 1.75 -15.18 7.28
N LEU A 22 2.36 -14.39 6.39
CA LEU A 22 2.51 -12.95 6.59
C LEU A 22 1.14 -12.24 6.59
N GLU A 23 0.23 -12.60 5.69
CA GLU A 23 -1.12 -12.06 5.65
C GLU A 23 -1.90 -12.37 6.94
N LEU A 24 -1.79 -13.61 7.44
CA LEU A 24 -2.40 -14.01 8.69
C LEU A 24 -1.87 -13.17 9.87
N LEU A 25 -0.55 -13.02 9.97
CA LEU A 25 0.10 -12.25 11.03
C LEU A 25 -0.27 -10.77 10.97
N GLN A 26 -0.33 -10.21 9.77
CA GLN A 26 -0.72 -8.82 9.55
C GLN A 26 -2.17 -8.56 9.97
N ARG A 27 -3.08 -9.49 9.66
CA ARG A 27 -4.50 -9.39 10.09
C ARG A 27 -4.66 -9.38 11.61
N GLN A 28 -3.76 -10.02 12.35
CA GLN A 28 -3.81 -10.00 13.82
C GLN A 28 -3.44 -8.63 14.42
N GLY A 29 -2.66 -7.81 13.72
CA GLY A 29 -2.33 -6.43 14.13
C GLY A 29 -1.51 -6.34 15.44
N VAL A 30 -0.96 -7.45 15.93
CA VAL A 30 -0.27 -7.54 17.23
C VAL A 30 1.23 -7.82 17.12
N LEU A 31 1.76 -7.86 15.88
CA LEU A 31 3.14 -8.26 15.62
C LEU A 31 3.86 -7.18 14.80
N GLU A 32 5.05 -6.86 15.22
CA GLU A 32 6.03 -6.11 14.44
C GLU A 32 7.01 -7.09 13.81
N ILE A 33 7.14 -7.04 12.48
CA ILE A 33 8.05 -7.91 11.73
C ILE A 33 9.36 -7.20 11.52
N SER A 34 10.41 -7.69 12.20
CA SER A 34 11.77 -7.18 12.02
C SER A 34 12.62 -8.14 11.19
N ASN A 35 13.67 -7.61 10.57
CA ASN A 35 14.64 -8.45 9.86
C ASN A 35 15.51 -9.21 10.86
N VAL A 36 15.70 -10.50 10.62
CA VAL A 36 16.72 -11.28 11.33
C VAL A 36 18.08 -10.92 10.75
N LEU A 37 18.94 -10.37 11.61
CA LEU A 37 20.32 -9.95 11.24
C LEU A 37 21.32 -11.12 11.36
N GLN A 38 20.90 -12.36 11.28
CA GLN A 38 21.82 -13.49 11.32
C GLN A 38 22.33 -13.79 9.90
N GLU A 39 23.63 -13.75 9.74
CA GLU A 39 24.40 -14.22 8.56
C GLU A 39 24.43 -15.76 8.53
N ASP A 40 23.29 -16.41 8.60
CA ASP A 40 23.21 -17.85 8.46
C ASP A 40 22.92 -18.16 6.98
N ASP A 41 23.84 -18.80 6.28
CA ASP A 41 23.75 -19.12 4.84
C ASP A 41 22.48 -19.90 4.46
N MET A 42 21.85 -20.55 5.43
CA MET A 42 20.60 -21.30 5.24
C MET A 42 19.33 -20.43 5.32
N LEU A 43 19.42 -19.23 5.92
CA LEU A 43 18.29 -18.32 6.16
C LEU A 43 18.41 -17.02 5.34
N GLY A 44 18.85 -17.11 4.10
CA GLY A 44 19.03 -15.98 3.22
C GLY A 44 17.77 -15.13 3.03
N ARG A 45 17.94 -13.83 2.89
CA ARG A 45 16.86 -12.90 2.55
C ARG A 45 16.27 -13.27 1.19
N MET A 46 14.96 -13.34 1.11
CA MET A 46 14.31 -13.47 -0.19
C MET A 46 14.33 -12.12 -0.90
N ASP A 47 14.82 -12.11 -2.14
CA ASP A 47 14.74 -10.94 -3.00
C ASP A 47 13.27 -10.62 -3.32
N VAL A 48 12.83 -9.44 -2.92
CA VAL A 48 11.48 -8.91 -3.17
C VAL A 48 11.53 -7.65 -4.03
N THR A 49 12.68 -7.34 -4.61
CA THR A 49 12.92 -6.11 -5.36
C THR A 49 11.94 -5.95 -6.50
N SER A 50 11.66 -7.01 -7.26
CA SER A 50 10.69 -6.98 -8.36
C SER A 50 9.29 -6.62 -7.89
N SER A 51 8.81 -7.23 -6.81
CA SER A 51 7.49 -6.94 -6.24
C SER A 51 7.43 -5.51 -5.69
N LYS A 52 8.48 -5.07 -5.01
CA LYS A 52 8.59 -3.71 -4.48
C LYS A 52 8.49 -2.68 -5.60
N THR A 53 9.23 -2.87 -6.70
CA THR A 53 9.21 -1.99 -7.87
C THR A 53 7.81 -1.90 -8.50
N VAL A 54 7.07 -3.01 -8.56
CA VAL A 54 5.69 -3.00 -9.06
C VAL A 54 4.78 -2.16 -8.16
N PHE A 55 4.88 -2.33 -6.84
CA PHE A 55 4.07 -1.54 -5.90
C PHE A 55 4.42 -0.05 -5.94
N GLU A 56 5.71 0.30 -5.99
CA GLU A 56 6.15 1.69 -6.11
C GLU A 56 5.66 2.34 -7.40
N ARG A 57 5.74 1.61 -8.53
CA ARG A 57 5.20 2.07 -9.81
C ARG A 57 3.70 2.33 -9.73
N ASN A 58 2.94 1.41 -9.15
CA ASN A 58 1.49 1.55 -9.03
C ASN A 58 1.10 2.71 -8.11
N ALA A 59 1.84 2.92 -7.02
CA ALA A 59 1.66 4.05 -6.13
C ALA A 59 1.91 5.38 -6.87
N ASN A 60 3.02 5.48 -7.64
CA ASN A 60 3.33 6.66 -8.42
C ASN A 60 2.27 6.95 -9.51
N ILE A 61 1.72 5.92 -10.16
CA ILE A 61 0.64 6.07 -11.14
C ILE A 61 -0.62 6.62 -10.46
N ALA A 62 -0.98 6.11 -9.29
CA ALA A 62 -2.12 6.59 -8.53
C ALA A 62 -1.92 8.05 -8.07
N GLU A 63 -0.74 8.40 -7.58
CA GLU A 63 -0.40 9.77 -7.19
C GLU A 63 -0.49 10.76 -8.35
N GLN A 64 0.01 10.40 -9.53
CA GLN A 64 -0.13 11.22 -10.73
C GLN A 64 -1.60 11.41 -11.13
N ALA A 65 -2.43 10.38 -11.04
CA ALA A 65 -3.86 10.49 -11.30
C ALA A 65 -4.55 11.44 -10.32
N ILE A 66 -4.23 11.35 -9.02
CA ILE A 66 -4.74 12.26 -7.99
C ILE A 66 -4.34 13.70 -8.30
N ASN A 67 -3.07 13.95 -8.62
CA ASN A 67 -2.57 15.29 -8.96
C ASN A 67 -3.28 15.92 -10.17
N ILE A 68 -3.66 15.09 -11.16
CA ILE A 68 -4.46 15.56 -12.31
C ILE A 68 -5.88 15.90 -11.84
N LEU A 69 -6.51 15.03 -11.06
CA LEU A 69 -7.87 15.23 -10.59
C LEU A 69 -7.98 16.44 -9.66
N ASP A 70 -7.06 16.61 -8.72
CA ASP A 70 -7.02 17.76 -7.80
C ASP A 70 -6.92 19.10 -8.53
N ARG A 71 -6.26 19.12 -9.70
CA ARG A 71 -6.17 20.35 -10.51
C ARG A 71 -7.50 20.76 -11.13
N TYR A 72 -8.34 19.78 -11.52
CA TYR A 72 -9.56 20.05 -12.29
C TYR A 72 -10.84 19.83 -11.50
N ALA A 73 -10.79 19.02 -10.46
CA ALA A 73 -11.92 18.72 -9.58
C ALA A 73 -11.38 18.53 -8.15
N PRO A 74 -10.88 19.61 -7.51
CA PRO A 74 -10.37 19.52 -6.16
C PRO A 74 -11.47 19.05 -5.23
N GLU A 75 -11.16 18.12 -4.34
CA GLU A 75 -12.06 17.67 -3.29
C GLU A 75 -12.21 18.79 -2.24
N GLU A 76 -13.45 19.21 -1.99
CA GLU A 76 -13.73 20.18 -0.92
C GLU A 76 -13.50 19.50 0.44
N LYS A 77 -12.31 19.64 0.98
CA LYS A 77 -12.00 19.16 2.32
C LYS A 77 -12.65 20.08 3.34
N GLY A 78 -13.65 19.56 4.03
CA GLY A 78 -14.27 20.26 5.18
C GLY A 78 -13.23 20.60 6.23
N MET A 79 -13.48 21.65 7.03
CA MET A 79 -12.56 22.09 8.11
C MET A 79 -12.20 20.95 9.09
N LEU A 80 -13.05 19.95 9.23
CA LEU A 80 -12.89 18.81 10.12
C LEU A 80 -12.24 17.58 9.46
N SER A 81 -12.02 17.60 8.15
CA SER A 81 -11.44 16.44 7.42
C SER A 81 -10.05 16.02 7.93
N SER A 82 -9.31 16.97 8.50
CA SER A 82 -8.02 16.68 9.14
C SER A 82 -8.13 15.85 10.43
N PHE A 83 -9.31 15.80 11.04
CA PHE A 83 -9.59 15.05 12.26
C PHE A 83 -10.29 13.70 12.00
N GLU A 84 -10.85 13.52 10.82
CA GLU A 84 -11.56 12.30 10.45
C GLU A 84 -10.65 11.08 10.28
N GLY A 85 -9.34 11.30 10.21
CA GLY A 85 -8.37 10.24 10.04
C GLY A 85 -8.37 9.68 8.61
N ARG A 86 -7.72 8.53 8.42
CA ARG A 86 -7.73 7.81 7.15
C ARG A 86 -8.96 6.93 7.06
N GLU A 87 -9.57 6.88 5.89
CA GLU A 87 -10.66 5.94 5.59
C GLU A 87 -10.21 4.49 5.85
N VAL A 88 -11.04 3.75 6.58
CA VAL A 88 -10.76 2.36 6.90
C VAL A 88 -11.38 1.49 5.80
N LEU A 89 -10.54 0.94 4.95
CA LEU A 89 -10.95 0.01 3.90
C LEU A 89 -10.84 -1.44 4.40
N SER A 90 -11.81 -2.26 4.03
CA SER A 90 -11.69 -3.70 4.18
C SER A 90 -10.63 -4.25 3.19
N LEU A 91 -10.07 -5.43 3.49
CA LEU A 91 -9.10 -6.05 2.59
C LEU A 91 -9.70 -6.33 1.21
N ASP A 92 -10.96 -6.77 1.17
CA ASP A 92 -11.66 -7.09 -0.06
C ASP A 92 -11.88 -5.85 -0.94
N GLU A 93 -12.23 -4.71 -0.33
CA GLU A 93 -12.33 -3.42 -1.02
C GLU A 93 -10.98 -2.94 -1.53
N TYR A 94 -9.92 -3.10 -0.73
CA TYR A 94 -8.57 -2.78 -1.16
C TYR A 94 -8.15 -3.61 -2.38
N GLU A 95 -8.33 -4.93 -2.35
CA GLU A 95 -8.00 -5.83 -3.45
C GLU A 95 -8.82 -5.52 -4.71
N ALA A 96 -10.13 -5.24 -4.57
CA ALA A 96 -10.99 -4.86 -5.67
C ALA A 96 -10.56 -3.54 -6.34
N ASN A 97 -9.99 -2.62 -5.60
CA ASN A 97 -9.55 -1.31 -6.10
C ASN A 97 -8.10 -1.32 -6.58
N ALA A 98 -7.23 -2.15 -6.00
CA ALA A 98 -5.82 -2.21 -6.34
C ALA A 98 -5.55 -2.53 -7.82
N GLY A 99 -6.44 -3.29 -8.50
CA GLY A 99 -6.33 -3.59 -9.92
C GLY A 99 -6.82 -2.48 -10.87
N LYS A 100 -7.46 -1.43 -10.36
CA LYS A 100 -8.09 -0.38 -11.20
C LYS A 100 -7.16 0.79 -11.53
N HIS A 101 -5.94 0.82 -11.01
CA HIS A 101 -5.03 1.97 -11.15
C HIS A 101 -4.77 2.39 -12.60
N ASP A 102 -4.59 1.44 -13.52
CA ASP A 102 -4.36 1.73 -14.95
C ASP A 102 -5.59 2.36 -15.61
N GLU A 103 -6.79 1.92 -15.25
CA GLU A 103 -8.04 2.46 -15.79
C GLU A 103 -8.27 3.90 -15.31
N VAL A 104 -8.08 4.13 -14.01
CA VAL A 104 -8.20 5.46 -13.40
C VAL A 104 -7.20 6.42 -14.03
N MET A 105 -5.95 5.99 -14.20
CA MET A 105 -4.92 6.80 -14.83
C MET A 105 -5.26 7.16 -16.27
N LYS A 106 -5.74 6.20 -17.07
CA LYS A 106 -6.18 6.47 -18.45
C LYS A 106 -7.32 7.49 -18.50
N LYS A 107 -8.27 7.40 -17.58
CA LYS A 107 -9.38 8.36 -17.47
C LYS A 107 -8.88 9.77 -17.10
N ALA A 108 -7.97 9.87 -16.13
CA ALA A 108 -7.38 11.13 -15.70
C ALA A 108 -6.61 11.83 -16.83
N TYR A 109 -5.78 11.08 -17.56
CA TYR A 109 -5.07 11.64 -18.74
C TYR A 109 -6.00 12.08 -19.86
N ARG A 110 -7.07 11.32 -20.14
CA ARG A 110 -8.06 11.76 -21.14
C ARG A 110 -8.73 13.07 -20.74
N LEU A 111 -9.08 13.23 -19.47
CA LEU A 111 -9.63 14.47 -18.93
C LEU A 111 -8.66 15.63 -19.15
N GLN A 112 -7.40 15.46 -18.76
CA GLN A 112 -6.36 16.46 -18.96
C GLN A 112 -6.22 16.86 -20.43
N LEU A 113 -6.20 15.89 -21.34
CA LEU A 113 -6.07 16.14 -22.78
C LEU A 113 -7.26 16.95 -23.31
N ILE A 114 -8.50 16.57 -22.97
CA ILE A 114 -9.72 17.27 -23.40
C ILE A 114 -9.70 18.73 -22.94
N ILE A 115 -9.28 18.99 -21.72
CA ILE A 115 -9.24 20.34 -21.17
C ILE A 115 -8.13 21.17 -21.82
N THR A 116 -6.97 20.55 -22.06
CA THR A 116 -5.83 21.25 -22.72
C THR A 116 -6.13 21.63 -24.18
N VAL A 117 -6.91 20.81 -24.89
CA VAL A 117 -7.29 21.09 -26.29
C VAL A 117 -8.40 22.14 -26.39
N ARG A 118 -9.15 22.40 -25.32
CA ARG A 118 -10.29 23.31 -25.28
C ARG A 118 -9.94 24.73 -24.86
N ASN A 119 -8.73 24.93 -24.33
CA ASN A 119 -8.15 26.23 -23.98
C ASN A 119 -7.19 26.71 -25.06
#